data_ff02649ca495176bc8498e5cf4b859fc
#
_entry.id   ff02649ca495176bc8498e5cf4b859fc
#
_cell.length_a   1.000
_cell.length_b   1.000
_cell.length_c   1.000
_cell.angle_alpha   90.00
_cell.angle_beta   90.00
_cell.angle_gamma   90.00
#
_symmetry.space_group_name_H-M   'P 1'
#
loop_
_entity.id
_entity.type
_entity.pdbx_description
1 polymer ?
#
loop_
_entity_poly.entity_id
_entity_poly.type
_entity_poly.pdbx_seq_one_letter_code
_entity_poly.pdbx_strand_id
1 'polypeptide(L)'
;MKKHNFSAGPSILPREVIEKTAQAVLDFNGSTLSILEISHRSKDFEAVIAEARDLFKELLNIPEGYSVLFLGGGASMQFCMIPFNLLEKKAAYLNTGVWANKAMKEAKGFGETIEVASSKDANYTFIPKDYVIPTDADYFHITTNNTIYGTEILTDIDSPVPLVADMSSDIFSRPMDVSKYGLIYGGAQKNLAPAGLAFIIVKD
;
A
#
# COMPACT_ATOMS: atom_id res chain seq x y z
N MET A 1 -7.49 17.15 -29.17
CA MET A 1 -6.85 17.82 -28.00
C MET A 1 -6.62 16.77 -26.93
N LYS A 2 -5.39 16.64 -26.41
CA LYS A 2 -5.08 15.68 -25.32
C LYS A 2 -5.70 16.18 -24.02
N LYS A 3 -6.50 15.36 -23.34
CA LYS A 3 -7.02 15.68 -22.01
C LYS A 3 -5.92 15.50 -20.96
N HIS A 4 -5.86 16.37 -19.97
CA HIS A 4 -5.01 16.21 -18.80
C HIS A 4 -5.80 15.53 -17.70
N ASN A 5 -5.24 14.45 -17.15
CA ASN A 5 -5.84 13.71 -16.04
C ASN A 5 -5.09 14.01 -14.74
N PHE A 6 -5.80 14.55 -13.76
CA PHE A 6 -5.30 14.86 -12.41
C PHE A 6 -6.02 14.02 -11.34
N SER A 7 -6.65 12.91 -11.73
CA SER A 7 -7.30 12.01 -10.76
C SER A 7 -6.27 11.35 -9.85
N ALA A 8 -6.59 11.26 -8.57
CA ALA A 8 -5.74 10.60 -7.57
C ALA A 8 -5.66 9.08 -7.78
N GLY A 9 -6.72 8.49 -8.33
CA GLY A 9 -6.74 7.05 -8.65
C GLY A 9 -8.09 6.61 -9.22
N PRO A 10 -8.11 5.86 -10.35
CA PRO A 10 -6.96 5.50 -11.18
C PRO A 10 -6.24 6.73 -11.73
N SER A 11 -4.93 6.79 -11.51
CA SER A 11 -4.10 7.92 -11.94
C SER A 11 -3.56 7.75 -13.35
N ILE A 12 -2.91 8.79 -13.84
CA ILE A 12 -2.25 8.74 -15.15
C ILE A 12 -1.06 7.77 -15.12
N LEU A 13 -0.92 7.00 -16.19
CA LEU A 13 0.23 6.13 -16.41
C LEU A 13 1.11 6.70 -17.55
N PRO A 14 2.42 6.44 -17.54
CA PRO A 14 3.28 6.71 -18.67
C PRO A 14 2.75 6.05 -19.95
N ARG A 15 2.85 6.78 -21.06
CA ARG A 15 2.34 6.29 -22.35
C ARG A 15 2.97 4.95 -22.75
N GLU A 16 4.25 4.81 -22.51
CA GLU A 16 5.01 3.60 -22.78
C GLU A 16 4.47 2.38 -22.03
N VAL A 17 4.08 2.56 -20.75
CA VAL A 17 3.46 1.48 -19.95
C VAL A 17 2.14 1.03 -20.57
N ILE A 18 1.31 1.98 -21.01
CA ILE A 18 0.02 1.67 -21.67
C ILE A 18 0.26 0.89 -22.98
N GLU A 19 1.23 1.30 -23.78
CA GLU A 19 1.55 0.66 -25.06
C GLU A 19 2.11 -0.75 -24.86
N LYS A 20 3.05 -0.94 -23.92
CA LYS A 20 3.57 -2.27 -23.56
C LYS A 20 2.47 -3.19 -23.02
N THR A 21 1.58 -2.67 -22.18
CA THR A 21 0.44 -3.44 -21.66
C THR A 21 -0.51 -3.85 -22.79
N ALA A 22 -0.85 -2.95 -23.70
CA ALA A 22 -1.69 -3.27 -24.85
C ALA A 22 -1.04 -4.34 -25.74
N GLN A 23 0.26 -4.25 -25.99
CA GLN A 23 0.98 -5.26 -26.75
C GLN A 23 0.98 -6.62 -26.05
N ALA A 24 1.21 -6.67 -24.75
CA ALA A 24 1.17 -7.90 -23.97
C ALA A 24 -0.21 -8.59 -23.97
N VAL A 25 -1.30 -7.79 -24.07
CA VAL A 25 -2.66 -8.32 -24.23
C VAL A 25 -2.90 -8.90 -25.62
N LEU A 26 -2.28 -8.34 -26.67
CA LEU A 26 -2.41 -8.84 -28.04
C LEU A 26 -1.50 -10.03 -28.31
N ASP A 27 -0.27 -9.93 -27.90
CA ASP A 27 0.78 -10.96 -28.08
C ASP A 27 1.88 -10.77 -27.04
N PHE A 28 1.90 -11.64 -26.04
CA PHE A 28 2.88 -11.58 -24.97
C PHE A 28 4.23 -12.15 -25.43
N ASN A 29 5.23 -11.28 -25.57
CA ASN A 29 6.62 -11.62 -25.92
C ASN A 29 6.77 -12.50 -27.19
N GLY A 30 5.89 -12.33 -28.17
CA GLY A 30 5.93 -13.12 -29.42
C GLY A 30 5.47 -14.57 -29.27
N SER A 31 4.81 -14.89 -28.17
CA SER A 31 4.28 -16.24 -27.90
C SER A 31 3.05 -16.62 -28.72
N THR A 32 2.48 -15.65 -29.44
CA THR A 32 1.17 -15.73 -30.12
C THR A 32 -0.03 -15.90 -29.18
N LEU A 33 0.19 -15.78 -27.86
CA LEU A 33 -0.83 -15.81 -26.82
C LEU A 33 -0.92 -14.45 -26.12
N SER A 34 -2.10 -14.10 -25.68
CA SER A 34 -2.30 -12.98 -24.77
C SER A 34 -1.77 -13.30 -23.37
N ILE A 35 -1.21 -12.32 -22.67
CA ILE A 35 -0.89 -12.50 -21.24
C ILE A 35 -2.14 -12.91 -20.42
N LEU A 36 -3.35 -12.58 -20.88
CA LEU A 36 -4.62 -12.95 -20.24
C LEU A 36 -4.97 -14.44 -20.42
N GLU A 37 -4.34 -15.14 -21.38
CA GLU A 37 -4.55 -16.55 -21.69
C GLU A 37 -3.45 -17.44 -21.09
N ILE A 38 -2.37 -16.84 -20.61
CA ILE A 38 -1.22 -17.56 -20.02
C ILE A 38 -1.52 -17.95 -18.58
N SER A 39 -1.26 -19.20 -18.24
CA SER A 39 -1.39 -19.69 -16.86
C SER A 39 -0.45 -18.95 -15.92
N HIS A 40 -0.94 -18.59 -14.73
CA HIS A 40 -0.11 -18.03 -13.66
C HIS A 40 1.00 -18.98 -13.16
N ARG A 41 0.98 -20.25 -13.57
CA ARG A 41 2.01 -21.28 -13.29
C ARG A 41 2.94 -21.51 -14.48
N SER A 42 2.77 -20.78 -15.58
CA SER A 42 3.72 -20.85 -16.69
C SER A 42 5.01 -20.14 -16.33
N LYS A 43 6.13 -20.62 -16.89
CA LYS A 43 7.44 -19.98 -16.67
C LYS A 43 7.45 -18.52 -17.09
N ASP A 44 6.73 -18.18 -18.15
CA ASP A 44 6.65 -16.81 -18.64
C ASP A 44 5.94 -15.88 -17.65
N PHE A 45 4.85 -16.33 -17.02
CA PHE A 45 4.16 -15.54 -16.01
C PHE A 45 4.93 -15.51 -14.69
N GLU A 46 5.54 -16.62 -14.29
CA GLU A 46 6.40 -16.66 -13.10
C GLU A 46 7.58 -15.68 -13.23
N ALA A 47 8.15 -15.53 -14.44
CA ALA A 47 9.19 -14.54 -14.69
C ALA A 47 8.70 -13.10 -14.50
N VAL A 48 7.49 -12.76 -14.95
CA VAL A 48 6.88 -11.42 -14.73
C VAL A 48 6.72 -11.13 -13.23
N ILE A 49 6.22 -12.09 -12.46
CA ILE A 49 6.02 -11.90 -11.02
C ILE A 49 7.35 -11.82 -10.28
N ALA A 50 8.34 -12.61 -10.67
CA ALA A 50 9.69 -12.56 -10.09
C ALA A 50 10.32 -11.19 -10.34
N GLU A 51 10.34 -10.71 -11.60
CA GLU A 51 10.85 -9.38 -11.96
C GLU A 51 10.14 -8.27 -11.20
N ALA A 52 8.81 -8.32 -11.07
CA ALA A 52 8.05 -7.34 -10.31
C ALA A 52 8.48 -7.30 -8.83
N ARG A 53 8.70 -8.45 -8.20
CA ARG A 53 9.19 -8.52 -6.81
C ARG A 53 10.62 -7.99 -6.68
N ASP A 54 11.48 -8.35 -7.61
CA ASP A 54 12.89 -7.92 -7.61
C ASP A 54 12.99 -6.40 -7.77
N LEU A 55 12.18 -5.81 -8.66
CA LEU A 55 12.09 -4.35 -8.82
C LEU A 55 11.58 -3.65 -7.56
N PHE A 56 10.61 -4.22 -6.84
CA PHE A 56 10.20 -3.69 -5.53
C PHE A 56 11.36 -3.68 -4.54
N LYS A 57 12.11 -4.80 -4.46
CA LYS A 57 13.25 -4.93 -3.57
C LYS A 57 14.38 -3.94 -3.92
N GLU A 58 14.70 -3.82 -5.19
CA GLU A 58 15.72 -2.91 -5.69
C GLU A 58 15.36 -1.44 -5.43
N LEU A 59 14.18 -1.00 -5.88
CA LEU A 59 13.76 0.40 -5.84
C LEU A 59 13.53 0.95 -4.42
N LEU A 60 13.11 0.09 -3.49
CA LEU A 60 12.87 0.46 -2.09
C LEU A 60 14.00 0.04 -1.16
N ASN A 61 15.09 -0.57 -1.67
CA ASN A 61 16.16 -1.16 -0.87
C ASN A 61 15.60 -2.07 0.25
N ILE A 62 14.64 -2.94 -0.11
CA ILE A 62 13.99 -3.82 0.88
C ILE A 62 15.04 -4.80 1.42
N PRO A 63 15.29 -4.83 2.74
CA PRO A 63 16.28 -5.72 3.32
C PRO A 63 15.83 -7.20 3.26
N GLU A 64 16.77 -8.12 3.53
CA GLU A 64 16.43 -9.52 3.76
C GLU A 64 15.45 -9.67 4.93
N GLY A 65 14.64 -10.72 4.93
CA GLY A 65 13.61 -10.93 5.95
C GLY A 65 12.29 -10.17 5.66
N TYR A 66 12.07 -9.81 4.39
CA TYR A 66 10.81 -9.23 3.92
C TYR A 66 10.30 -9.93 2.68
N SER A 67 9.00 -10.16 2.65
CA SER A 67 8.29 -10.70 1.50
C SER A 67 7.47 -9.62 0.78
N VAL A 68 7.49 -9.66 -0.57
CA VAL A 68 6.63 -8.81 -1.42
C VAL A 68 5.52 -9.66 -2.01
N LEU A 69 4.27 -9.29 -1.75
CA LEU A 69 3.08 -10.00 -2.18
C LEU A 69 2.21 -9.11 -3.07
N PHE A 70 1.56 -9.73 -4.06
CA PHE A 70 0.55 -9.10 -4.90
C PHE A 70 -0.78 -9.81 -4.72
N LEU A 71 -1.81 -9.09 -4.28
CA LEU A 71 -3.10 -9.64 -3.89
C LEU A 71 -4.26 -8.93 -4.59
N GLY A 72 -5.40 -9.61 -4.68
CA GLY A 72 -6.66 -9.01 -5.09
C GLY A 72 -7.32 -8.18 -3.98
N GLY A 73 -8.43 -7.50 -4.30
CA GLY A 73 -9.28 -6.80 -3.31
C GLY A 73 -8.88 -5.34 -2.99
N GLY A 74 -7.75 -4.86 -3.53
CA GLY A 74 -7.27 -3.50 -3.29
C GLY A 74 -6.95 -3.20 -1.83
N ALA A 75 -6.63 -1.93 -1.50
CA ALA A 75 -6.32 -1.52 -0.13
C ALA A 75 -7.50 -1.72 0.84
N SER A 76 -8.74 -1.66 0.37
CA SER A 76 -9.90 -1.85 1.24
C SER A 76 -9.99 -3.26 1.82
N MET A 77 -9.58 -4.28 1.09
CA MET A 77 -9.51 -5.65 1.62
C MET A 77 -8.41 -5.76 2.70
N GLN A 78 -7.35 -4.98 2.59
CA GLN A 78 -6.28 -4.97 3.60
C GLN A 78 -6.76 -4.42 4.95
N PHE A 79 -7.76 -3.55 4.97
CA PHE A 79 -8.38 -3.09 6.22
C PHE A 79 -8.98 -4.23 7.06
N CYS A 80 -9.35 -5.34 6.42
CA CYS A 80 -9.82 -6.56 7.08
C CYS A 80 -8.69 -7.59 7.24
N MET A 81 -7.85 -7.78 6.20
CA MET A 81 -6.80 -8.82 6.21
C MET A 81 -5.73 -8.55 7.26
N ILE A 82 -5.35 -7.28 7.44
CA ILE A 82 -4.33 -6.90 8.42
C ILE A 82 -4.79 -7.22 9.85
N PRO A 83 -5.94 -6.72 10.35
CA PRO A 83 -6.38 -7.08 11.69
C PRO A 83 -6.70 -8.57 11.83
N PHE A 84 -7.21 -9.23 10.79
CA PHE A 84 -7.42 -10.68 10.82
C PHE A 84 -6.14 -11.47 11.10
N ASN A 85 -4.98 -11.01 10.60
CA ASN A 85 -3.71 -11.69 10.75
C ASN A 85 -2.86 -11.18 11.94
N LEU A 86 -2.98 -9.90 12.31
CA LEU A 86 -2.04 -9.25 13.24
C LEU A 86 -2.69 -8.78 14.55
N LEU A 87 -4.02 -8.64 14.63
CA LEU A 87 -4.70 -8.13 15.81
C LEU A 87 -5.06 -9.28 16.75
N GLU A 88 -4.31 -9.43 17.83
CA GLU A 88 -4.60 -10.42 18.88
C GLU A 88 -5.38 -9.81 20.05
N LYS A 89 -5.03 -8.59 20.44
CA LYS A 89 -5.62 -7.87 21.59
C LYS A 89 -6.07 -6.48 21.20
N LYS A 90 -5.12 -5.61 20.85
CA LYS A 90 -5.41 -4.22 20.52
C LYS A 90 -4.45 -3.65 19.49
N ALA A 91 -4.95 -2.75 18.65
CA ALA A 91 -4.16 -2.02 17.67
C ALA A 91 -4.31 -0.52 17.83
N ALA A 92 -3.22 0.21 17.61
CA ALA A 92 -3.18 1.66 17.67
C ALA A 92 -3.31 2.27 16.27
N TYR A 93 -4.02 3.39 16.15
CA TYR A 93 -4.29 4.07 14.89
C TYR A 93 -4.04 5.56 15.00
N LEU A 94 -3.33 6.12 14.01
CA LEU A 94 -3.25 7.57 13.79
C LEU A 94 -4.33 7.97 12.77
N ASN A 95 -5.38 8.67 13.25
CA ASN A 95 -6.52 9.02 12.40
C ASN A 95 -6.29 10.36 11.70
N THR A 96 -5.72 10.32 10.52
CA THR A 96 -5.37 11.49 9.69
C THR A 96 -6.29 11.72 8.51
N GLY A 97 -7.36 10.92 8.37
CA GLY A 97 -8.28 11.07 7.24
C GLY A 97 -9.29 9.96 7.09
N VAL A 98 -10.05 10.03 5.98
CA VAL A 98 -11.11 9.05 5.68
C VAL A 98 -10.58 7.62 5.63
N TRP A 99 -9.41 7.40 5.02
CA TRP A 99 -8.85 6.06 4.85
C TRP A 99 -8.35 5.49 6.17
N ALA A 100 -7.62 6.26 6.97
CA ALA A 100 -7.22 5.87 8.31
C ALA A 100 -8.43 5.54 9.20
N ASN A 101 -9.49 6.37 9.15
CA ASN A 101 -10.72 6.11 9.89
C ASN A 101 -11.45 4.85 9.43
N LYS A 102 -11.45 4.55 8.10
CA LYS A 102 -12.03 3.30 7.59
C LYS A 102 -11.24 2.09 8.06
N ALA A 103 -9.90 2.12 7.95
CA ALA A 103 -9.05 1.03 8.43
C ALA A 103 -9.29 0.74 9.92
N MET A 104 -9.33 1.79 10.75
CA MET A 104 -9.63 1.65 12.18
C MET A 104 -11.04 1.08 12.45
N LYS A 105 -12.05 1.50 11.66
CA LYS A 105 -13.42 0.98 11.83
C LYS A 105 -13.53 -0.50 11.48
N GLU A 106 -12.88 -0.95 10.42
CA GLU A 106 -12.87 -2.37 10.05
C GLU A 106 -12.15 -3.22 11.12
N ALA A 107 -11.04 -2.73 11.66
CA ALA A 107 -10.30 -3.42 12.72
C ALA A 107 -11.11 -3.65 14.00
N LYS A 108 -12.11 -2.80 14.30
CA LYS A 108 -13.01 -2.99 15.45
C LYS A 108 -13.80 -4.30 15.41
N GLY A 109 -13.96 -4.89 14.24
CA GLY A 109 -14.59 -6.21 14.08
C GLY A 109 -13.70 -7.37 14.55
N PHE A 110 -12.41 -7.13 14.79
CA PHE A 110 -11.41 -8.14 15.12
C PHE A 110 -10.85 -7.99 16.54
N GLY A 111 -10.85 -6.80 17.11
CA GLY A 111 -10.34 -6.57 18.46
C GLY A 111 -10.45 -5.11 18.90
N GLU A 112 -9.78 -4.77 20.00
CA GLU A 112 -9.72 -3.41 20.51
C GLU A 112 -8.93 -2.49 19.58
N THR A 113 -9.43 -1.26 19.35
CA THR A 113 -8.72 -0.24 18.59
C THR A 113 -8.59 1.04 19.39
N ILE A 114 -7.38 1.60 19.41
CA ILE A 114 -7.04 2.84 20.11
C ILE A 114 -6.73 3.92 19.06
N GLU A 115 -7.47 5.01 19.07
CA GLU A 115 -7.12 6.22 18.33
C GLU A 115 -6.09 7.01 19.15
N VAL A 116 -4.80 6.95 18.78
CA VAL A 116 -3.73 7.63 19.55
C VAL A 116 -3.73 9.14 19.34
N ALA A 117 -4.13 9.58 18.16
CA ALA A 117 -4.39 10.99 17.85
C ALA A 117 -5.24 11.11 16.59
N SER A 118 -5.90 12.27 16.45
CA SER A 118 -6.74 12.59 15.29
C SER A 118 -6.68 14.08 15.00
N SER A 119 -6.73 14.45 13.73
CA SER A 119 -6.94 15.83 13.29
C SER A 119 -8.37 16.07 12.75
N LYS A 120 -9.31 15.18 13.08
CA LYS A 120 -10.70 15.20 12.60
C LYS A 120 -11.41 16.51 12.90
N ASP A 121 -11.25 17.06 14.11
CA ASP A 121 -11.91 18.29 14.53
C ASP A 121 -11.44 19.52 13.75
N ALA A 122 -10.25 19.43 13.15
CA ALA A 122 -9.71 20.40 12.21
C ALA A 122 -9.88 19.98 10.74
N ASN A 123 -10.84 19.12 10.41
CA ASN A 123 -11.09 18.61 9.07
C ASN A 123 -9.83 17.98 8.42
N TYR A 124 -8.98 17.33 9.21
CA TYR A 124 -7.75 16.67 8.77
C TYR A 124 -6.77 17.58 8.02
N THR A 125 -6.69 18.85 8.39
CA THR A 125 -5.81 19.85 7.74
C THR A 125 -4.36 19.76 8.14
N PHE A 126 -4.02 18.91 9.11
CA PHE A 126 -2.64 18.68 9.57
C PHE A 126 -2.44 17.23 10.03
N ILE A 127 -1.17 16.82 10.13
CA ILE A 127 -0.78 15.55 10.74
C ILE A 127 -0.46 15.78 12.22
N PRO A 128 -1.14 15.12 13.17
CA PRO A 128 -0.79 15.17 14.59
C PRO A 128 0.65 14.71 14.84
N LYS A 129 1.36 15.39 15.75
CA LYS A 129 2.75 15.07 16.11
C LYS A 129 2.92 14.65 17.56
N ASP A 130 2.09 15.20 18.44
CA ASP A 130 2.19 15.02 19.89
C ASP A 130 1.26 13.87 20.32
N TYR A 131 1.73 12.62 20.14
CA TYR A 131 1.01 11.43 20.59
C TYR A 131 1.97 10.38 21.13
N VAL A 132 1.45 9.50 21.94
CA VAL A 132 2.20 8.35 22.50
C VAL A 132 1.65 7.06 21.88
N ILE A 133 2.53 6.27 21.31
CA ILE A 133 2.19 4.94 20.80
C ILE A 133 2.21 3.95 21.95
N PRO A 134 1.11 3.22 22.23
CA PRO A 134 1.07 2.19 23.28
C PRO A 134 2.09 1.08 22.98
N THR A 135 2.95 0.75 23.93
CA THR A 135 3.99 -0.29 23.81
C THR A 135 3.44 -1.71 23.88
N ASP A 136 2.18 -1.86 24.25
CA ASP A 136 1.46 -3.13 24.39
C ASP A 136 0.38 -3.32 23.29
N ALA A 137 0.44 -2.51 22.22
CA ALA A 137 -0.36 -2.73 21.02
C ALA A 137 0.29 -3.79 20.12
N ASP A 138 -0.53 -4.58 19.43
CA ASP A 138 -0.06 -5.58 18.48
C ASP A 138 0.57 -4.92 17.24
N TYR A 139 0.05 -3.74 16.85
CA TYR A 139 0.64 -2.89 15.82
C TYR A 139 0.16 -1.43 15.95
N PHE A 140 0.88 -0.53 15.28
CA PHE A 140 0.50 0.86 15.07
C PHE A 140 0.26 1.13 13.59
N HIS A 141 -0.94 1.61 13.24
CA HIS A 141 -1.35 1.86 11.85
C HIS A 141 -1.35 3.34 11.50
N ILE A 142 -0.77 3.67 10.34
CA ILE A 142 -0.77 5.00 9.74
C ILE A 142 -1.23 4.96 8.28
N THR A 143 -1.74 6.09 7.79
CA THR A 143 -1.94 6.36 6.36
C THR A 143 -0.98 7.48 5.99
N THR A 144 0.03 7.19 5.20
CA THR A 144 1.16 8.11 4.94
C THR A 144 0.76 9.32 4.12
N ASN A 145 -0.12 9.15 3.13
CA ASN A 145 -0.62 10.24 2.30
C ASN A 145 -2.15 10.24 2.19
N ASN A 146 -2.77 11.34 2.58
CA ASN A 146 -4.21 11.54 2.60
C ASN A 146 -4.68 12.26 1.32
N THR A 147 -4.99 11.52 0.28
CA THR A 147 -5.36 12.04 -1.05
C THR A 147 -6.59 12.95 -1.07
N ILE A 148 -7.47 12.87 -0.08
CA ILE A 148 -8.69 13.71 0.02
C ILE A 148 -8.36 15.06 0.64
N TYR A 149 -7.46 15.09 1.64
CA TYR A 149 -7.17 16.28 2.44
C TYR A 149 -5.85 16.94 2.07
N GLY A 150 -4.98 16.26 1.30
CA GLY A 150 -3.70 16.79 0.87
C GLY A 150 -2.65 16.87 1.99
N THR A 151 -2.76 16.04 3.02
CA THR A 151 -1.76 15.95 4.10
C THR A 151 -0.93 14.68 3.94
N GLU A 152 0.36 14.76 4.24
CA GLU A 152 1.33 13.67 4.04
C GLU A 152 2.31 13.59 5.19
N ILE A 153 2.73 12.36 5.54
CA ILE A 153 3.80 12.06 6.50
C ILE A 153 5.09 11.92 5.70
N LEU A 154 5.93 12.96 5.72
CA LEU A 154 7.15 13.04 4.90
C LEU A 154 8.37 12.34 5.51
N THR A 155 8.29 11.91 6.76
CA THR A 155 9.41 11.26 7.48
C THR A 155 8.97 9.91 8.04
N ASP A 156 9.90 8.97 8.07
CA ASP A 156 9.64 7.67 8.68
C ASP A 156 9.47 7.81 10.20
N ILE A 157 8.47 7.16 10.74
CA ILE A 157 8.11 7.22 12.16
C ILE A 157 8.82 6.09 12.91
N ASP A 158 9.41 6.40 14.07
CA ASP A 158 9.89 5.39 14.99
C ASP A 158 8.71 4.87 15.83
N SER A 159 8.53 3.56 15.87
CA SER A 159 7.44 2.91 16.61
C SER A 159 7.98 1.83 17.53
N PRO A 160 7.51 1.77 18.79
CA PRO A 160 7.90 0.70 19.73
C PRO A 160 7.23 -0.65 19.42
N VAL A 161 6.25 -0.65 18.51
CA VAL A 161 5.50 -1.84 18.06
C VAL A 161 5.54 -1.92 16.54
N PRO A 162 5.20 -3.05 15.89
CA PRO A 162 5.17 -3.16 14.44
C PRO A 162 4.39 -2.01 13.78
N LEU A 163 5.05 -1.24 12.91
CA LEU A 163 4.44 -0.15 12.16
C LEU A 163 3.78 -0.69 10.90
N VAL A 164 2.49 -0.43 10.74
CA VAL A 164 1.69 -0.78 9.56
C VAL A 164 1.32 0.47 8.79
N ALA A 165 1.66 0.55 7.52
CA ALA A 165 1.46 1.76 6.73
C ALA A 165 0.64 1.51 5.45
N ASP A 166 -0.44 2.28 5.29
CA ASP A 166 -1.12 2.46 4.00
C ASP A 166 -0.33 3.48 3.16
N MET A 167 0.36 2.98 2.13
CA MET A 167 1.13 3.78 1.18
C MET A 167 0.52 3.76 -0.23
N SER A 168 -0.78 3.58 -0.34
CA SER A 168 -1.45 3.50 -1.65
C SER A 168 -1.11 4.65 -2.58
N SER A 169 -0.91 5.86 -2.05
CA SER A 169 -0.76 7.06 -2.88
C SER A 169 0.63 7.67 -2.91
N ASP A 170 1.57 7.17 -2.12
CA ASP A 170 2.91 7.71 -2.01
C ASP A 170 4.04 6.65 -2.05
N ILE A 171 3.72 5.38 -2.23
CA ILE A 171 4.76 4.37 -2.47
C ILE A 171 5.65 4.77 -3.68
N PHE A 172 6.94 4.61 -3.58
CA PHE A 172 7.95 5.03 -4.56
C PHE A 172 8.05 6.56 -4.81
N SER A 173 7.35 7.41 -4.06
CA SER A 173 7.43 8.86 -4.23
C SER A 173 8.68 9.48 -3.60
N ARG A 174 9.23 8.82 -2.60
CA ARG A 174 10.42 9.25 -1.85
C ARG A 174 11.27 8.06 -1.37
N PRO A 175 12.54 8.28 -1.06
CA PRO A 175 13.34 7.31 -0.31
C PRO A 175 12.73 7.08 1.08
N MET A 176 12.79 5.84 1.57
CA MET A 176 12.28 5.43 2.87
C MET A 176 13.11 4.28 3.44
N ASP A 177 13.10 4.12 4.75
CA ASP A 177 13.72 2.98 5.43
C ASP A 177 12.67 1.90 5.70
N VAL A 178 12.59 0.90 4.82
CA VAL A 178 11.63 -0.21 4.94
C VAL A 178 11.81 -0.97 6.25
N SER A 179 13.00 -1.00 6.83
CA SER A 179 13.28 -1.73 8.08
C SER A 179 12.49 -1.23 9.29
N LYS A 180 11.97 0.00 9.23
CA LYS A 180 11.11 0.60 10.27
C LYS A 180 9.68 0.08 10.26
N TYR A 181 9.27 -0.62 9.21
CA TYR A 181 7.90 -1.07 9.01
C TYR A 181 7.78 -2.58 9.23
N GLY A 182 6.79 -3.00 9.98
CA GLY A 182 6.39 -4.40 10.05
C GLY A 182 5.59 -4.83 8.82
N LEU A 183 4.78 -3.90 8.28
CA LEU A 183 4.00 -4.12 7.07
C LEU A 183 3.71 -2.81 6.34
N ILE A 184 3.94 -2.78 5.04
CA ILE A 184 3.51 -1.72 4.13
C ILE A 184 2.53 -2.31 3.15
N TYR A 185 1.44 -1.60 2.85
CA TYR A 185 0.47 -2.03 1.86
C TYR A 185 -0.08 -0.86 1.05
N GLY A 186 -0.73 -1.18 -0.06
CA GLY A 186 -1.44 -0.18 -0.83
C GLY A 186 -2.18 -0.75 -2.02
N GLY A 187 -3.14 0.03 -2.52
CA GLY A 187 -3.78 -0.20 -3.80
C GLY A 187 -2.93 0.37 -4.93
N ALA A 188 -2.72 -0.40 -5.99
CA ALA A 188 -1.80 -0.02 -7.07
C ALA A 188 -2.25 1.20 -7.87
N GLN A 189 -3.55 1.45 -7.97
CA GLN A 189 -4.16 2.40 -8.91
C GLN A 189 -3.83 3.89 -8.70
N LYS A 190 -3.15 4.24 -7.61
CA LYS A 190 -2.75 5.61 -7.32
C LYS A 190 -1.36 5.90 -7.87
N ASN A 191 -0.31 5.54 -7.16
CA ASN A 191 1.05 5.91 -7.53
C ASN A 191 1.86 4.80 -8.21
N LEU A 192 1.37 3.57 -8.27
CA LEU A 192 2.16 2.42 -8.71
C LEU A 192 1.81 1.92 -10.12
N ALA A 193 0.55 1.52 -10.37
CA ALA A 193 0.19 0.71 -11.53
C ALA A 193 -1.30 0.88 -11.88
N PRO A 194 -1.82 0.21 -12.93
CA PRO A 194 -3.25 0.13 -13.17
C PRO A 194 -4.03 -0.44 -11.97
N ALA A 195 -5.33 -0.14 -11.91
CA ALA A 195 -6.23 -0.74 -10.94
C ALA A 195 -6.31 -2.26 -11.13
N GLY A 196 -6.48 -3.01 -10.02
CA GLY A 196 -6.72 -4.45 -10.05
C GLY A 196 -5.98 -5.25 -9.00
N LEU A 197 -4.92 -4.68 -8.40
CA LEU A 197 -4.17 -5.35 -7.35
C LEU A 197 -3.84 -4.44 -6.15
N ALA A 198 -3.54 -5.08 -5.04
CA ALA A 198 -2.86 -4.51 -3.89
C ALA A 198 -1.45 -5.10 -3.80
N PHE A 199 -0.49 -4.30 -3.36
CA PHE A 199 0.84 -4.77 -2.97
C PHE A 199 0.96 -4.80 -1.45
N ILE A 200 1.79 -5.71 -0.96
CA ILE A 200 2.16 -5.82 0.45
C ILE A 200 3.65 -6.09 0.55
N ILE A 201 4.31 -5.37 1.43
CA ILE A 201 5.68 -5.63 1.86
C ILE A 201 5.57 -5.96 3.35
N VAL A 202 5.90 -7.18 3.73
CA VAL A 202 5.73 -7.65 5.10
C VAL A 202 7.01 -8.29 5.61
N LYS A 203 7.33 -8.03 6.86
CA LYS A 203 8.45 -8.67 7.57
C LYS A 203 8.10 -10.13 7.79
N ASP A 204 9.05 -11.04 7.51
CA ASP A 204 8.88 -12.51 7.61
C ASP A 204 8.71 -13.00 9.06
#